data_0f0f9ce140c007cc18a2b0c115e2687f
#
_entry.id   0f0f9ce140c007cc18a2b0c115e2687f
#
_cell.length_a   1.000
_cell.length_b   1.000
_cell.length_c   1.000
_cell.angle_alpha   90.00
_cell.angle_beta   90.00
_cell.angle_gamma   90.00
#
_symmetry.space_group_name_H-M   'P 1'
#
loop_
_entity.id
_entity.type
_entity.pdbx_description
1 polymer ?
#
loop_
_entity_poly.entity_id
_entity_poly.type
_entity_poly.pdbx_seq_one_letter_code
_entity_poly.pdbx_strand_id
1 'polypeptide(L)'
;MTNERLYDEYLTSLRLHLGPLTIGEREEIVREIGAHIRDSAEESGAAVESVLARLGPAEALAAQYRDGLLIRQASHSISPLVLLRATLRLATKGVSGIFVFFAAVFGYCIGGGFVLTGLLKPILPANTGLWVLDGHLVSSGTLFPPPSWPAHEVLGMWYCPLALVLGSLTLLLTTFVIQRLLRLSQRVQSRL
;
A
#
# COMPACT_ATOMS: atom_id res chain seq x y z
N MET A 1 42.62 -10.57 3.70
CA MET A 1 41.82 -9.32 3.77
C MET A 1 41.54 -9.10 5.24
N THR A 2 41.74 -7.88 5.75
CA THR A 2 41.55 -7.58 7.17
C THR A 2 40.05 -7.57 7.47
N ASN A 3 39.61 -8.11 8.60
CA ASN A 3 38.19 -8.15 9.02
C ASN A 3 37.51 -6.76 8.96
N GLU A 4 38.25 -5.70 9.29
CA GLU A 4 37.80 -4.30 9.19
C GLU A 4 37.42 -3.90 7.76
N ARG A 5 38.20 -4.34 6.77
CA ARG A 5 37.93 -3.99 5.36
C ARG A 5 36.64 -4.63 4.85
N LEU A 6 36.38 -5.89 5.19
CA LEU A 6 35.13 -6.58 4.85
C LEU A 6 33.93 -5.94 5.53
N TYR A 7 34.07 -5.52 6.78
CA TYR A 7 33.07 -4.80 7.53
C TYR A 7 32.72 -3.46 6.86
N ASP A 8 33.73 -2.64 6.53
CA ASP A 8 33.51 -1.33 5.92
C ASP A 8 32.93 -1.43 4.49
N GLU A 9 33.38 -2.39 3.70
CA GLU A 9 32.86 -2.66 2.36
C GLU A 9 31.39 -3.07 2.43
N TYR A 10 31.01 -3.91 3.39
CA TYR A 10 29.63 -4.33 3.57
C TYR A 10 28.72 -3.17 3.98
N LEU A 11 29.12 -2.34 4.95
CA LEU A 11 28.33 -1.18 5.38
C LEU A 11 28.23 -0.11 4.29
N THR A 12 29.28 0.08 3.49
CA THR A 12 29.27 0.99 2.36
C THR A 12 28.29 0.50 1.28
N SER A 13 28.32 -0.80 0.98
CA SER A 13 27.38 -1.43 0.06
C SER A 13 25.93 -1.33 0.58
N LEU A 14 25.72 -1.59 1.86
CA LEU A 14 24.40 -1.46 2.51
C LEU A 14 23.88 -0.02 2.40
N ARG A 15 24.72 0.97 2.71
CA ARG A 15 24.39 2.40 2.60
C ARG A 15 23.98 2.79 1.19
N LEU A 16 24.68 2.28 0.18
CA LEU A 16 24.36 2.53 -1.22
C LEU A 16 22.97 1.98 -1.62
N HIS A 17 22.68 0.74 -1.24
CA HIS A 17 21.40 0.10 -1.57
C HIS A 17 20.20 0.62 -0.74
N LEU A 18 20.45 1.30 0.38
CA LEU A 18 19.46 2.06 1.15
C LEU A 18 19.19 3.46 0.57
N GLY A 19 19.81 3.82 -0.56
CA GLY A 19 19.72 5.15 -1.19
C GLY A 19 18.34 5.80 -1.31
N PRO A 20 17.24 5.04 -1.55
CA PRO A 20 15.89 5.59 -1.59
C PRO A 20 15.32 6.11 -0.26
N LEU A 21 15.96 5.79 0.88
CA LEU A 21 15.54 6.23 2.20
C LEU A 21 16.07 7.63 2.53
N THR A 22 15.45 8.28 3.52
CA THR A 22 15.96 9.54 4.05
C THR A 22 17.36 9.34 4.67
N ILE A 23 18.17 10.40 4.70
CA ILE A 23 19.52 10.34 5.24
C ILE A 23 19.50 9.81 6.69
N GLY A 24 18.55 10.27 7.52
CA GLY A 24 18.42 9.83 8.92
C GLY A 24 18.11 8.35 9.06
N GLU A 25 17.12 7.84 8.35
CA GLU A 25 16.74 6.43 8.37
C GLU A 25 17.88 5.52 7.88
N ARG A 26 18.57 5.94 6.84
CA ARG A 26 19.72 5.22 6.29
C ARG A 26 20.85 5.08 7.29
N GLU A 27 21.26 6.19 7.92
CA GLU A 27 22.37 6.18 8.90
C GLU A 27 22.00 5.43 10.17
N GLU A 28 20.74 5.46 10.58
CA GLU A 28 20.24 4.67 11.71
C GLU A 28 20.36 3.16 11.44
N ILE A 29 19.87 2.70 10.26
CA ILE A 29 19.97 1.29 9.87
C ILE A 29 21.44 0.84 9.74
N VAL A 30 22.27 1.64 9.08
CA VAL A 30 23.70 1.31 8.94
C VAL A 30 24.39 1.19 10.30
N ARG A 31 24.07 2.08 11.23
CA ARG A 31 24.62 2.04 12.60
C ARG A 31 24.13 0.82 13.37
N GLU A 32 22.84 0.49 13.29
CA GLU A 32 22.23 -0.69 13.94
C GLU A 32 22.85 -1.98 13.42
N ILE A 33 22.94 -2.15 12.11
CA ILE A 33 23.55 -3.33 11.50
C ILE A 33 25.07 -3.41 11.82
N GLY A 34 25.75 -2.28 11.79
CA GLY A 34 27.17 -2.22 12.16
C GLY A 34 27.42 -2.63 13.62
N ALA A 35 26.57 -2.22 14.55
CA ALA A 35 26.61 -2.68 15.94
C ALA A 35 26.35 -4.19 16.03
N HIS A 36 25.28 -4.67 15.39
CA HIS A 36 24.91 -6.10 15.39
C HIS A 36 26.03 -7.01 14.85
N ILE A 37 26.73 -6.59 13.79
CA ILE A 37 27.88 -7.35 13.24
C ILE A 37 29.00 -7.43 14.27
N ARG A 38 29.33 -6.34 14.96
CA ARG A 38 30.39 -6.31 16.00
C ARG A 38 30.04 -7.17 17.20
N ASP A 39 28.83 -6.97 17.73
CA ASP A 39 28.32 -7.72 18.88
C ASP A 39 28.31 -9.22 18.59
N SER A 40 27.80 -9.62 17.40
CA SER A 40 27.75 -11.02 16.98
C SER A 40 29.14 -11.64 16.77
N ALA A 41 30.11 -10.87 16.31
CA ALA A 41 31.53 -11.34 16.18
C ALA A 41 32.16 -11.50 17.54
N GLU A 42 31.95 -10.56 18.49
CA GLU A 42 32.46 -10.63 19.84
C GLU A 42 31.86 -11.78 20.65
N GLU A 43 30.51 -11.92 20.65
CA GLU A 43 29.83 -12.99 21.41
C GLU A 43 30.16 -14.39 20.91
N SER A 44 30.22 -14.58 19.58
CA SER A 44 30.48 -15.90 19.01
C SER A 44 31.97 -16.24 18.87
N GLY A 45 32.89 -15.28 19.05
CA GLY A 45 34.31 -15.43 18.71
C GLY A 45 34.53 -15.77 17.23
N ALA A 46 33.52 -15.54 16.41
CA ALA A 46 33.54 -15.89 15.00
C ALA A 46 34.16 -14.80 14.14
N ALA A 47 34.81 -15.20 13.05
CA ALA A 47 35.35 -14.23 12.11
C ALA A 47 34.19 -13.39 11.51
N VAL A 48 34.39 -12.09 11.29
CA VAL A 48 33.43 -11.16 10.70
C VAL A 48 32.85 -11.71 9.39
N GLU A 49 33.66 -12.39 8.59
CA GLU A 49 33.26 -13.05 7.34
C GLU A 49 32.11 -14.04 7.56
N SER A 50 32.13 -14.83 8.62
CA SER A 50 31.08 -15.81 8.94
C SER A 50 29.78 -15.15 9.39
N VAL A 51 29.86 -13.99 10.06
CA VAL A 51 28.70 -13.16 10.44
C VAL A 51 28.06 -12.56 9.19
N LEU A 52 28.87 -11.99 8.29
CA LEU A 52 28.40 -11.43 7.02
C LEU A 52 27.78 -12.50 6.12
N ALA A 53 28.35 -13.71 6.07
CA ALA A 53 27.77 -14.83 5.32
C ALA A 53 26.35 -15.22 5.82
N ARG A 54 26.11 -15.13 7.14
CA ARG A 54 24.76 -15.37 7.72
C ARG A 54 23.79 -14.24 7.46
N LEU A 55 24.25 -12.98 7.43
CA LEU A 55 23.41 -11.81 7.09
C LEU A 55 23.02 -11.80 5.61
N GLY A 56 23.81 -12.46 4.76
CA GLY A 56 23.63 -12.46 3.33
C GLY A 56 24.07 -11.16 2.64
N PRO A 57 23.81 -11.05 1.33
CA PRO A 57 24.26 -9.88 0.56
C PRO A 57 23.58 -8.60 1.03
N ALA A 58 24.35 -7.50 1.12
CA ALA A 58 23.90 -6.19 1.58
C ALA A 58 22.68 -5.67 0.80
N GLU A 59 22.59 -5.99 -0.49
CA GLU A 59 21.45 -5.64 -1.35
C GLU A 59 20.15 -6.30 -0.87
N ALA A 60 20.17 -7.59 -0.56
CA ALA A 60 19.02 -8.33 -0.08
C ALA A 60 18.54 -7.81 1.29
N LEU A 61 19.48 -7.53 2.18
CA LEU A 61 19.19 -6.94 3.49
C LEU A 61 18.58 -5.54 3.33
N ALA A 62 19.15 -4.68 2.49
CA ALA A 62 18.62 -3.36 2.20
C ALA A 62 17.18 -3.43 1.61
N ALA A 63 16.90 -4.41 0.75
CA ALA A 63 15.57 -4.62 0.20
C ALA A 63 14.54 -4.97 1.30
N GLN A 64 14.90 -5.82 2.27
CA GLN A 64 14.04 -6.16 3.40
C GLN A 64 13.70 -4.92 4.26
N TYR A 65 14.71 -4.10 4.59
CA TYR A 65 14.50 -2.87 5.37
C TYR A 65 13.61 -1.86 4.62
N ARG A 66 13.85 -1.64 3.32
CA ARG A 66 13.02 -0.76 2.49
C ARG A 66 11.56 -1.22 2.45
N ASP A 67 11.34 -2.51 2.30
CA ASP A 67 9.99 -3.09 2.29
C ASP A 67 9.29 -2.94 3.63
N GLY A 68 9.99 -3.19 4.73
CA GLY A 68 9.46 -3.03 6.09
C GLY A 68 9.05 -1.57 6.40
N LEU A 69 9.90 -0.60 6.02
CA LEU A 69 9.61 0.82 6.20
C LEU A 69 8.43 1.29 5.35
N LEU A 70 8.33 0.87 4.08
CA LEU A 70 7.18 1.20 3.23
C LEU A 70 5.86 0.70 3.80
N ILE A 71 5.83 -0.54 4.31
CA ILE A 71 4.64 -1.10 4.95
C ILE A 71 4.32 -0.33 6.24
N ARG A 72 5.33 0.04 7.02
CA ARG A 72 5.18 0.82 8.26
C ARG A 72 4.64 2.23 7.98
N GLN A 73 5.19 2.93 7.00
CA GLN A 73 4.69 4.24 6.57
C GLN A 73 3.27 4.15 6.02
N ALA A 74 2.95 3.12 5.21
CA ALA A 74 1.63 2.91 4.67
C ALA A 74 0.59 2.62 5.77
N SER A 75 0.95 1.90 6.84
CA SER A 75 0.03 1.59 7.94
C SER A 75 -0.44 2.83 8.73
N HIS A 76 0.26 3.95 8.61
CA HIS A 76 -0.08 5.24 9.21
C HIS A 76 -0.51 6.30 8.18
N SER A 77 -0.45 5.99 6.89
CA SER A 77 -0.80 6.92 5.81
C SER A 77 -2.27 6.82 5.45
N ILE A 78 -2.92 7.97 5.23
CA ILE A 78 -4.28 8.07 4.70
C ILE A 78 -4.25 8.14 3.16
N SER A 79 -3.06 8.29 2.54
CA SER A 79 -2.94 8.42 1.09
C SER A 79 -3.23 7.09 0.36
N PRO A 80 -4.24 7.06 -0.54
CA PRO A 80 -4.59 5.87 -1.31
C PRO A 80 -3.44 5.32 -2.16
N LEU A 81 -2.61 6.20 -2.72
CA LEU A 81 -1.47 5.82 -3.56
C LEU A 81 -0.36 5.12 -2.77
N VAL A 82 -0.09 5.59 -1.55
CA VAL A 82 0.90 4.95 -0.66
C VAL A 82 0.42 3.57 -0.23
N LEU A 83 -0.87 3.46 0.14
CA LEU A 83 -1.51 2.20 0.50
C LEU A 83 -1.51 1.21 -0.67
N LEU A 84 -1.82 1.68 -1.89
CA LEU A 84 -1.84 0.84 -3.08
C LEU A 84 -0.42 0.30 -3.42
N ARG A 85 0.61 1.14 -3.31
CA ARG A 85 2.01 0.69 -3.49
C ARG A 85 2.44 -0.35 -2.46
N ALA A 86 2.05 -0.16 -1.20
CA ALA A 86 2.36 -1.11 -0.13
C ALA A 86 1.65 -2.45 -0.33
N THR A 87 0.36 -2.44 -0.73
CA THR A 87 -0.40 -3.65 -1.02
C THR A 87 0.12 -4.38 -2.26
N LEU A 88 0.59 -3.65 -3.29
CA LEU A 88 1.23 -4.26 -4.46
C LEU A 88 2.51 -5.01 -4.07
N ARG A 89 3.36 -4.42 -3.22
CA ARG A 89 4.56 -5.13 -2.71
C ARG A 89 4.22 -6.32 -1.82
N LEU A 90 3.14 -6.22 -1.03
CA LEU A 90 2.67 -7.35 -0.25
C LEU A 90 2.14 -8.49 -1.15
N ALA A 91 1.53 -8.15 -2.29
CA ALA A 91 1.04 -9.10 -3.28
C ALA A 91 2.17 -9.96 -3.87
N THR A 92 3.39 -9.42 -3.99
CA THR A 92 4.56 -10.18 -4.49
C THR A 92 5.13 -11.16 -3.46
N LYS A 93 4.73 -11.05 -2.18
CA LYS A 93 5.25 -11.90 -1.08
C LYS A 93 4.37 -13.11 -0.73
N GLY A 94 3.20 -13.27 -1.37
CA GLY A 94 2.33 -14.43 -1.13
C GLY A 94 0.89 -14.24 -1.57
N VAL A 95 0.15 -15.35 -1.62
CA VAL A 95 -1.25 -15.39 -2.10
C VAL A 95 -2.17 -14.45 -1.31
N SER A 96 -2.01 -14.36 0.00
CA SER A 96 -2.81 -13.45 0.84
C SER A 96 -2.62 -11.97 0.46
N GLY A 97 -1.40 -11.58 0.06
CA GLY A 97 -1.11 -10.21 -0.40
C GLY A 97 -1.85 -9.86 -1.69
N ILE A 98 -2.03 -10.82 -2.59
CA ILE A 98 -2.77 -10.64 -3.84
C ILE A 98 -4.23 -10.28 -3.55
N PHE A 99 -4.88 -11.00 -2.63
CA PHE A 99 -6.27 -10.69 -2.24
C PHE A 99 -6.42 -9.29 -1.63
N VAL A 100 -5.49 -8.88 -0.76
CA VAL A 100 -5.48 -7.53 -0.18
C VAL A 100 -5.30 -6.46 -1.25
N PHE A 101 -4.42 -6.70 -2.23
CA PHE A 101 -4.23 -5.79 -3.36
C PHE A 101 -5.49 -5.63 -4.19
N PHE A 102 -6.13 -6.73 -4.60
CA PHE A 102 -7.38 -6.65 -5.37
C PHE A 102 -8.51 -5.99 -4.58
N ALA A 103 -8.67 -6.31 -3.29
CA ALA A 103 -9.65 -5.65 -2.43
C ALA A 103 -9.41 -4.13 -2.36
N ALA A 104 -8.14 -3.70 -2.30
CA ALA A 104 -7.78 -2.29 -2.35
C ALA A 104 -8.17 -1.63 -3.67
N VAL A 105 -7.79 -2.26 -4.80
CA VAL A 105 -8.10 -1.74 -6.15
C VAL A 105 -9.61 -1.61 -6.33
N PHE A 106 -10.37 -2.67 -6.05
CA PHE A 106 -11.84 -2.65 -6.18
C PHE A 106 -12.47 -1.61 -5.26
N GLY A 107 -12.06 -1.53 -4.01
CA GLY A 107 -12.62 -0.56 -3.06
C GLY A 107 -12.37 0.89 -3.50
N TYR A 108 -11.15 1.20 -3.96
CA TYR A 108 -10.84 2.53 -4.48
C TYR A 108 -11.51 2.84 -5.82
N CYS A 109 -11.65 1.87 -6.72
CA CYS A 109 -12.37 2.04 -7.98
C CYS A 109 -13.86 2.30 -7.74
N ILE A 110 -14.49 1.54 -6.87
CA ILE A 110 -15.92 1.71 -6.54
C ILE A 110 -16.15 3.05 -5.84
N GLY A 111 -15.38 3.33 -4.78
CA GLY A 111 -15.54 4.59 -4.03
C GLY A 111 -15.23 5.82 -4.88
N GLY A 112 -14.15 5.77 -5.67
CA GLY A 112 -13.79 6.83 -6.62
C GLY A 112 -14.84 7.00 -7.73
N GLY A 113 -15.40 5.90 -8.23
CA GLY A 113 -16.50 5.92 -9.21
C GLY A 113 -17.74 6.62 -8.68
N PHE A 114 -18.16 6.34 -7.45
CA PHE A 114 -19.28 7.06 -6.82
C PHE A 114 -18.99 8.54 -6.61
N VAL A 115 -17.81 8.91 -6.14
CA VAL A 115 -17.42 10.32 -6.01
C VAL A 115 -17.45 11.03 -7.37
N LEU A 116 -16.86 10.40 -8.39
CA LEU A 116 -16.80 10.96 -9.73
C LEU A 116 -18.21 11.17 -10.31
N THR A 117 -19.09 10.16 -10.23
CA THR A 117 -20.47 10.26 -10.74
C THR A 117 -21.28 11.29 -9.95
N GLY A 118 -21.07 11.40 -8.62
CA GLY A 118 -21.68 12.45 -7.82
C GLY A 118 -21.28 13.86 -8.24
N LEU A 119 -20.01 14.06 -8.61
CA LEU A 119 -19.51 15.33 -9.14
C LEU A 119 -19.96 15.61 -10.58
N LEU A 120 -20.13 14.57 -11.39
CA LEU A 120 -20.60 14.71 -12.78
C LEU A 120 -22.11 15.01 -12.89
N LYS A 121 -22.91 14.64 -11.90
CA LYS A 121 -24.37 14.85 -11.93
C LYS A 121 -24.80 16.29 -12.21
N PRO A 122 -24.23 17.33 -11.57
CA PRO A 122 -24.59 18.71 -11.88
C PRO A 122 -24.21 19.16 -13.30
N ILE A 123 -23.15 18.53 -13.87
CA ILE A 123 -22.60 18.90 -15.19
C ILE A 123 -23.34 18.13 -16.29
N LEU A 124 -23.67 16.87 -16.04
CA LEU A 124 -24.30 15.95 -16.99
C LEU A 124 -25.58 15.33 -16.40
N PRO A 125 -26.63 16.14 -16.13
CA PRO A 125 -27.81 15.68 -15.39
C PRO A 125 -28.58 14.57 -16.12
N ALA A 126 -28.59 14.59 -17.47
CA ALA A 126 -29.30 13.59 -18.29
C ALA A 126 -28.54 12.25 -18.39
N ASN A 127 -27.22 12.27 -18.20
CA ASN A 127 -26.37 11.11 -18.38
C ASN A 127 -26.06 10.38 -17.08
N THR A 128 -26.22 11.06 -15.94
CA THR A 128 -25.78 10.56 -14.64
C THR A 128 -26.96 10.40 -13.70
N GLY A 129 -27.11 9.22 -13.07
CA GLY A 129 -28.22 8.98 -12.16
C GLY A 129 -28.35 7.52 -11.76
N LEU A 130 -29.51 7.22 -11.15
CA LEU A 130 -29.97 5.89 -10.79
C LEU A 130 -31.22 5.57 -11.60
N TRP A 131 -31.13 4.63 -12.54
CA TRP A 131 -32.20 4.26 -13.42
C TRP A 131 -32.84 2.95 -13.00
N VAL A 132 -34.20 2.99 -12.95
CA VAL A 132 -35.04 1.86 -12.57
C VAL A 132 -36.03 1.59 -13.71
N LEU A 133 -36.20 0.33 -14.06
CA LEU A 133 -37.17 -0.17 -15.01
C LEU A 133 -38.05 -1.25 -14.34
N ASP A 134 -39.35 -1.09 -14.35
CA ASP A 134 -40.31 -2.03 -13.73
C ASP A 134 -39.99 -2.40 -12.26
N GLY A 135 -39.48 -1.42 -11.49
CA GLY A 135 -39.11 -1.61 -10.09
C GLY A 135 -37.75 -2.25 -9.88
N HIS A 136 -37.01 -2.59 -10.93
CA HIS A 136 -35.68 -3.16 -10.86
C HIS A 136 -34.58 -2.14 -11.19
N LEU A 137 -33.51 -2.14 -10.39
CA LEU A 137 -32.34 -1.32 -10.67
C LEU A 137 -31.63 -1.82 -11.93
N VAL A 138 -31.60 -0.97 -12.96
CA VAL A 138 -30.93 -1.29 -14.23
C VAL A 138 -29.52 -0.76 -14.29
N SER A 139 -29.31 0.49 -13.85
CA SER A 139 -27.99 1.10 -13.89
C SER A 139 -27.85 2.21 -12.86
N SER A 140 -26.62 2.41 -12.40
CA SER A 140 -26.23 3.52 -11.56
C SER A 140 -24.87 4.04 -12.03
N GLY A 141 -24.76 5.35 -12.27
CA GLY A 141 -23.54 5.97 -12.74
C GLY A 141 -23.76 6.94 -13.89
N THR A 142 -22.74 7.08 -14.76
CA THR A 142 -22.80 7.93 -15.96
C THR A 142 -22.83 7.06 -17.21
N LEU A 143 -23.86 7.27 -18.08
CA LEU A 143 -24.05 6.53 -19.32
C LEU A 143 -23.92 7.46 -20.53
N PHE A 144 -23.24 6.96 -21.57
CA PHE A 144 -23.15 7.61 -22.87
C PHE A 144 -23.53 6.61 -23.99
N PRO A 145 -24.50 6.91 -24.84
CA PRO A 145 -25.42 8.06 -24.79
C PRO A 145 -26.35 8.01 -23.57
N PRO A 146 -27.09 9.10 -23.27
CA PRO A 146 -28.10 9.08 -22.20
C PRO A 146 -29.13 7.98 -22.49
N PRO A 147 -29.69 7.33 -21.46
CA PRO A 147 -30.61 6.23 -21.64
C PRO A 147 -31.83 6.65 -22.48
N SER A 148 -32.05 5.95 -23.59
CA SER A 148 -33.23 6.15 -24.50
C SER A 148 -34.37 5.15 -24.25
N TRP A 149 -34.14 4.16 -23.35
CA TRP A 149 -35.15 3.20 -22.94
C TRP A 149 -36.12 3.79 -21.88
N PRO A 150 -37.28 3.19 -21.63
CA PRO A 150 -38.29 3.69 -20.69
C PRO A 150 -37.91 3.56 -19.21
N ALA A 151 -36.62 3.65 -18.88
CA ALA A 151 -36.15 3.68 -17.49
C ALA A 151 -36.32 5.08 -16.88
N HIS A 152 -36.81 5.12 -15.64
CA HIS A 152 -37.05 6.36 -14.91
C HIS A 152 -35.85 6.62 -13.96
N GLU A 153 -35.37 7.86 -13.97
CA GLU A 153 -34.42 8.29 -12.97
C GLU A 153 -35.15 8.57 -11.65
N VAL A 154 -34.73 7.89 -10.56
CA VAL A 154 -35.48 7.91 -9.29
C VAL A 154 -34.99 9.00 -8.35
N LEU A 155 -33.70 9.34 -8.36
CA LEU A 155 -33.07 10.21 -7.35
C LEU A 155 -32.95 11.68 -7.76
N GLY A 156 -33.00 11.99 -9.06
CA GLY A 156 -32.81 13.37 -9.52
C GLY A 156 -31.53 13.98 -8.98
N MET A 157 -31.59 15.20 -8.46
CA MET A 157 -30.46 15.91 -7.87
C MET A 157 -29.99 15.31 -6.52
N TRP A 158 -30.82 14.50 -5.85
CA TRP A 158 -30.45 13.79 -4.62
C TRP A 158 -29.38 12.71 -4.86
N TYR A 159 -29.20 12.29 -6.10
CA TYR A 159 -28.11 11.39 -6.48
C TYR A 159 -26.73 11.97 -6.13
N CYS A 160 -26.53 13.28 -6.29
CA CYS A 160 -25.26 13.97 -6.02
C CYS A 160 -24.81 13.78 -4.57
N PRO A 161 -25.54 14.25 -3.53
CA PRO A 161 -25.11 14.09 -2.14
C PRO A 161 -25.04 12.62 -1.73
N LEU A 162 -25.94 11.77 -2.20
CA LEU A 162 -25.93 10.35 -1.89
C LEU A 162 -24.67 9.65 -2.42
N ALA A 163 -24.32 9.88 -3.68
CA ALA A 163 -23.14 9.31 -4.32
C ALA A 163 -21.85 9.80 -3.66
N LEU A 164 -21.77 11.09 -3.30
CA LEU A 164 -20.62 11.66 -2.59
C LEU A 164 -20.43 11.04 -1.20
N VAL A 165 -21.53 10.88 -0.44
CA VAL A 165 -21.49 10.27 0.89
C VAL A 165 -21.09 8.79 0.78
N LEU A 166 -21.73 8.03 -0.10
CA LEU A 166 -21.44 6.61 -0.30
C LEU A 166 -19.99 6.40 -0.78
N GLY A 167 -19.55 7.19 -1.76
CA GLY A 167 -18.19 7.15 -2.28
C GLY A 167 -17.16 7.46 -1.21
N SER A 168 -17.36 8.54 -0.44
CA SER A 168 -16.45 8.92 0.65
C SER A 168 -16.39 7.85 1.75
N LEU A 169 -17.54 7.29 2.12
CA LEU A 169 -17.62 6.21 3.11
C LEU A 169 -16.88 4.95 2.63
N THR A 170 -17.07 4.58 1.35
CA THR A 170 -16.38 3.43 0.73
C THR A 170 -14.87 3.64 0.72
N LEU A 171 -14.38 4.84 0.35
CA LEU A 171 -12.96 5.18 0.36
C LEU A 171 -12.36 5.10 1.76
N LEU A 172 -13.05 5.67 2.76
CA LEU A 172 -12.63 5.62 4.17
C LEU A 172 -12.59 4.18 4.70
N LEU A 173 -13.64 3.40 4.43
CA LEU A 173 -13.71 2.00 4.85
C LEU A 173 -12.60 1.16 4.22
N THR A 174 -12.38 1.32 2.91
CA THR A 174 -11.30 0.64 2.19
C THR A 174 -9.95 0.98 2.81
N THR A 175 -9.67 2.26 3.03
CA THR A 175 -8.44 2.74 3.67
C THR A 175 -8.25 2.12 5.06
N PHE A 176 -9.30 2.12 5.88
CA PHE A 176 -9.27 1.56 7.24
C PHE A 176 -8.99 0.05 7.24
N VAL A 177 -9.68 -0.70 6.37
CA VAL A 177 -9.51 -2.15 6.25
C VAL A 177 -8.07 -2.49 5.83
N ILE A 178 -7.55 -1.79 4.81
CA ILE A 178 -6.18 -2.01 4.34
C ILE A 178 -5.16 -1.71 5.45
N GLN A 179 -5.30 -0.59 6.16
CA GLN A 179 -4.42 -0.25 7.28
C GLN A 179 -4.43 -1.33 8.37
N ARG A 180 -5.61 -1.88 8.69
CA ARG A 180 -5.75 -2.98 9.66
C ARG A 180 -5.04 -4.24 9.19
N LEU A 181 -5.22 -4.61 7.92
CA LEU A 181 -4.57 -5.79 7.34
C LEU A 181 -3.05 -5.65 7.29
N LEU A 182 -2.54 -4.47 6.91
CA LEU A 182 -1.09 -4.19 6.92
C LEU A 182 -0.50 -4.29 8.34
N ARG A 183 -1.17 -3.75 9.36
CA ARG A 183 -0.74 -3.86 10.77
C ARG A 183 -0.73 -5.31 11.27
N LEU A 184 -1.72 -6.12 10.87
CA LEU A 184 -1.77 -7.54 11.23
C LEU A 184 -0.62 -8.31 10.57
N SER A 185 -0.33 -8.06 9.31
CA SER A 185 0.78 -8.67 8.58
C SER A 185 2.14 -8.39 9.26
N GLN A 186 2.36 -7.19 9.77
CA GLN A 186 3.58 -6.84 10.51
C GLN A 186 3.74 -7.62 11.81
N ARG A 187 2.65 -7.80 12.58
CA ARG A 187 2.68 -8.55 13.85
C ARG A 187 3.00 -10.04 13.67
N VAL A 188 2.62 -10.62 12.54
CA VAL A 188 2.93 -12.03 12.23
C VAL A 188 4.42 -12.17 11.88
N GLN A 189 5.00 -11.24 11.13
CA GLN A 189 6.43 -11.27 10.78
C GLN A 189 7.36 -11.02 11.97
N SER A 190 6.93 -10.30 12.99
CA SER A 190 7.73 -10.05 14.21
C SER A 190 7.72 -11.21 15.20
N ARG A 191 6.98 -12.28 14.94
CA ARG A 191 6.90 -13.49 15.80
C ARG A 191 7.59 -14.73 15.21
N LEU A 192 8.13 -14.62 13.99
CA LEU A 192 8.94 -15.62 13.30
C LEU A 192 10.43 -15.24 13.33
#